data_28aa3d27d0cbb5304139658d4eddc984
#
_entry.id   28aa3d27d0cbb5304139658d4eddc984
#
_cell.length_a   1.000
_cell.length_b   1.000
_cell.length_c   1.000
_cell.angle_alpha   90.00
_cell.angle_beta   90.00
_cell.angle_gamma   90.00
#
_symmetry.space_group_name_H-M   'P 1'
#
loop_
_entity.id
_entity.type
_entity.pdbx_description
1 polymer ?
#
loop_
_entity_poly.entity_id
_entity_poly.type
_entity_poly.pdbx_seq_one_letter_code
_entity_poly.pdbx_strand_id
1 'polypeptide(L)'
;MNYRRINLKLEHPLAFWSAFPDPSERFFWYDSQKQTLIIASQRLQAVQEQDIANYPYVFYSQSFFDEVKDELWQDFGNEIVAFKHYFVQTPTESYALSCESLPEIRDEKGSKLSHSYTEEASDYQEWQSLYQKLQENIARGKTIKIVASRQIKFTSEQTFKIEPVLERLIENNPAAFIFAYHKAGKTFLGASPEILVQKEGNHILSYALAGTFPRSLAQGDTRLLKDPKNLHEHQIVVQKIKNKMLEKSSQVQIGETGIMALKNVYHLRTLLSTIDTSNSLIDWAKHLHPTPALGGQPSKAALDFLRVNEKHERGLYAAPLGLIDAQGDGTLIVAIRSALFD
;
A
#
# COMPACT_ATOMS: atom_id res chain seq x y z
N MET A 1 -4.97 23.11 14.82
CA MET A 1 -4.16 23.90 13.88
C MET A 1 -5.07 24.47 12.80
N ASN A 2 -4.88 25.71 12.32
CA ASN A 2 -5.81 26.29 11.34
C ASN A 2 -5.28 26.13 9.92
N TYR A 3 -5.83 25.16 9.19
CA TYR A 3 -5.66 25.04 7.76
C TYR A 3 -6.62 25.97 7.02
N ARG A 4 -6.10 26.74 6.08
CA ARG A 4 -6.90 27.58 5.19
C ARG A 4 -7.20 26.80 3.92
N ARG A 5 -8.44 26.82 3.47
CA ARG A 5 -8.83 26.28 2.17
C ARG A 5 -8.58 27.34 1.10
N ILE A 6 -7.85 26.96 0.06
CA ILE A 6 -7.43 27.81 -1.07
C ILE A 6 -7.95 27.14 -2.34
N ASN A 7 -8.77 27.84 -3.12
CA ASN A 7 -9.17 27.36 -4.43
C ASN A 7 -7.92 27.23 -5.31
N LEU A 8 -7.59 26.03 -5.72
CA LEU A 8 -6.44 25.73 -6.54
C LEU A 8 -6.84 24.69 -7.58
N LYS A 9 -6.83 25.05 -8.83
CA LYS A 9 -7.08 24.14 -9.95
C LYS A 9 -5.81 23.99 -10.74
N LEU A 10 -5.33 22.78 -10.89
CA LEU A 10 -4.14 22.45 -11.68
C LEU A 10 -4.55 21.54 -12.85
N GLU A 11 -4.05 21.84 -14.04
CA GLU A 11 -4.15 20.95 -15.20
C GLU A 11 -3.22 19.73 -15.03
N HIS A 12 -2.09 19.97 -14.36
CA HIS A 12 -1.09 18.95 -14.04
C HIS A 12 -0.93 18.83 -12.52
N PRO A 13 -1.74 18.01 -11.84
CA PRO A 13 -1.74 17.89 -10.37
C PRO A 13 -0.39 17.59 -9.73
N LEU A 14 0.49 16.88 -10.44
CA LEU A 14 1.84 16.58 -9.98
C LEU A 14 2.76 17.82 -9.93
N ALA A 15 2.36 18.95 -10.51
CA ALA A 15 3.02 20.23 -10.29
C ALA A 15 3.04 20.62 -8.80
N PHE A 16 2.01 20.20 -8.04
CA PHE A 16 2.02 20.41 -6.59
C PHE A 16 3.11 19.59 -5.89
N TRP A 17 3.36 18.35 -6.32
CA TRP A 17 4.47 17.54 -5.82
C TRP A 17 5.83 18.19 -6.11
N SER A 18 6.02 18.66 -7.34
CA SER A 18 7.27 19.25 -7.80
C SER A 18 7.57 20.62 -7.19
N ALA A 19 6.53 21.35 -6.72
CA ALA A 19 6.69 22.64 -6.05
C ALA A 19 7.41 22.55 -4.68
N PHE A 20 7.57 21.34 -4.15
CA PHE A 20 8.23 21.07 -2.88
C PHE A 20 9.44 20.15 -3.10
N PRO A 21 10.58 20.67 -3.56
CA PRO A 21 11.78 19.86 -3.80
C PRO A 21 12.41 19.36 -2.50
N ASP A 22 13.42 18.50 -2.63
CA ASP A 22 14.19 18.00 -1.50
C ASP A 22 14.80 19.14 -0.65
N PRO A 23 14.88 18.95 0.68
CA PRO A 23 14.58 17.73 1.43
C PRO A 23 13.12 17.59 1.93
N SER A 24 12.16 18.22 1.25
CA SER A 24 10.76 18.20 1.69
C SER A 24 10.15 16.81 1.66
N GLU A 25 9.69 16.34 2.82
CA GLU A 25 8.93 15.11 2.91
C GLU A 25 7.55 15.26 2.25
N ARG A 26 7.14 14.28 1.42
CA ARG A 26 5.94 14.36 0.57
C ARG A 26 5.24 13.01 0.53
N PHE A 27 3.91 13.06 0.47
CA PHE A 27 3.09 11.87 0.27
C PHE A 27 2.10 12.09 -0.87
N PHE A 28 1.99 11.11 -1.74
CA PHE A 28 1.06 11.07 -2.88
C PHE A 28 0.10 9.91 -2.70
N TRP A 29 -1.18 10.16 -2.90
CA TRP A 29 -2.24 9.18 -2.83
C TRP A 29 -3.25 9.38 -3.95
N TYR A 30 -3.56 8.32 -4.68
CA TYR A 30 -4.63 8.31 -5.66
C TYR A 30 -5.50 7.07 -5.48
N ASP A 31 -6.77 7.30 -5.15
CA ASP A 31 -7.82 6.29 -5.13
C ASP A 31 -8.49 6.24 -6.50
N SER A 32 -8.22 5.20 -7.27
CA SER A 32 -8.75 5.04 -8.62
C SER A 32 -10.26 4.80 -8.65
N GLN A 33 -10.84 4.25 -7.59
CA GLN A 33 -12.28 3.98 -7.51
C GLN A 33 -13.08 5.26 -7.24
N LYS A 34 -12.58 6.09 -6.33
CA LYS A 34 -13.16 7.40 -6.00
C LYS A 34 -12.67 8.52 -6.92
N GLN A 35 -11.69 8.25 -7.79
CA GLN A 35 -10.98 9.24 -8.60
C GLN A 35 -10.52 10.44 -7.77
N THR A 36 -10.03 10.16 -6.58
CA THR A 36 -9.59 11.16 -5.61
C THR A 36 -8.08 11.12 -5.48
N LEU A 37 -7.48 12.28 -5.67
CA LEU A 37 -6.04 12.50 -5.55
C LEU A 37 -5.78 13.41 -4.36
N ILE A 38 -4.81 13.03 -3.52
CA ILE A 38 -4.32 13.84 -2.41
C ILE A 38 -2.80 13.85 -2.47
N ILE A 39 -2.21 15.04 -2.50
CA ILE A 39 -0.76 15.24 -2.38
C ILE A 39 -0.51 16.03 -1.10
N ALA A 40 0.27 15.47 -0.19
CA ALA A 40 0.69 16.13 1.04
C ALA A 40 2.17 16.49 0.96
N SER A 41 2.56 17.67 1.43
CA SER A 41 3.93 18.18 1.30
C SER A 41 4.37 18.96 2.52
N GLN A 42 5.66 18.88 2.81
CA GLN A 42 6.33 19.42 3.99
C GLN A 42 5.78 18.85 5.30
N ARG A 43 6.50 17.87 5.83
CA ARG A 43 6.18 17.32 7.16
C ARG A 43 6.03 18.43 8.17
N LEU A 44 4.91 18.44 8.87
CA LEU A 44 4.67 19.33 9.99
C LEU A 44 5.21 18.69 11.26
N GLN A 45 4.71 17.50 11.58
CA GLN A 45 5.15 16.73 12.77
C GLN A 45 4.68 15.27 12.72
N ALA A 46 5.25 14.45 13.57
CA ALA A 46 4.64 13.19 13.98
C ALA A 46 3.42 13.46 14.87
N VAL A 47 2.38 12.64 14.70
CA VAL A 47 1.08 12.80 15.36
C VAL A 47 0.82 11.59 16.25
N GLN A 48 0.26 11.82 17.43
CA GLN A 48 -0.30 10.74 18.24
C GLN A 48 -1.69 10.38 17.75
N GLU A 49 -2.12 9.15 17.91
CA GLU A 49 -3.39 8.67 17.38
C GLU A 49 -4.60 9.49 17.87
N GLN A 50 -4.60 9.88 19.16
CA GLN A 50 -5.65 10.71 19.75
C GLN A 50 -5.73 12.14 19.18
N ASP A 51 -4.67 12.60 18.50
CA ASP A 51 -4.57 13.95 17.95
C ASP A 51 -4.90 14.04 16.46
N ILE A 52 -5.25 12.93 15.82
CA ILE A 52 -5.57 12.86 14.37
C ILE A 52 -6.65 13.87 13.99
N ALA A 53 -7.67 14.04 14.81
CA ALA A 53 -8.78 14.98 14.57
C ALA A 53 -8.36 16.47 14.43
N ASN A 54 -7.12 16.81 14.80
CA ASN A 54 -6.58 18.18 14.67
C ASN A 54 -6.06 18.49 13.25
N TYR A 55 -6.04 17.50 12.34
CA TYR A 55 -5.47 17.62 11.00
C TYR A 55 -6.49 17.20 9.94
N PRO A 56 -6.47 17.85 8.75
CA PRO A 56 -7.39 17.46 7.68
C PRO A 56 -7.18 16.02 7.20
N TYR A 57 -5.92 15.61 7.13
CA TYR A 57 -5.47 14.24 6.85
C TYR A 57 -4.16 13.98 7.59
N VAL A 58 -3.93 12.71 7.91
CA VAL A 58 -2.63 12.21 8.32
C VAL A 58 -2.24 11.02 7.46
N PHE A 59 -0.96 10.91 7.15
CA PHE A 59 -0.38 9.72 6.55
C PHE A 59 -0.03 8.73 7.67
N TYR A 60 -0.40 7.47 7.47
CA TYR A 60 -0.01 6.36 8.34
C TYR A 60 0.85 5.38 7.57
N SER A 61 1.92 4.92 8.20
CA SER A 61 2.72 3.78 7.74
C SER A 61 3.12 2.87 8.90
N GLN A 62 3.28 1.60 8.57
CA GLN A 62 3.80 0.58 9.47
C GLN A 62 4.83 -0.25 8.71
N SER A 63 5.89 -0.69 9.38
CA SER A 63 6.84 -1.65 8.83
C SER A 63 6.26 -3.07 8.86
N PHE A 64 6.70 -3.93 7.92
CA PHE A 64 6.24 -5.31 7.87
C PHE A 64 6.60 -6.09 9.14
N PHE A 65 7.81 -5.87 9.64
CA PHE A 65 8.26 -6.30 10.97
C PHE A 65 8.49 -5.08 11.84
N ASP A 66 8.38 -5.24 13.17
CA ASP A 66 8.47 -4.10 14.12
C ASP A 66 9.83 -3.42 14.13
N GLU A 67 10.91 -4.16 13.85
CA GLU A 67 12.27 -3.62 13.79
C GLU A 67 12.74 -3.48 12.34
N VAL A 68 13.33 -2.34 12.03
CA VAL A 68 13.99 -2.03 10.76
C VAL A 68 15.47 -1.83 11.05
N LYS A 69 16.35 -2.63 10.40
CA LYS A 69 17.81 -2.63 10.59
C LYS A 69 18.55 -2.24 9.31
N ASP A 70 17.93 -2.45 8.15
CA ASP A 70 18.53 -2.17 6.84
C ASP A 70 18.60 -0.65 6.63
N GLU A 71 19.77 -0.14 6.26
CA GLU A 71 20.01 1.28 5.94
C GLU A 71 19.07 1.79 4.83
N LEU A 72 18.64 0.91 3.94
CA LEU A 72 17.70 1.23 2.88
C LEU A 72 16.36 1.72 3.43
N TRP A 73 15.91 1.15 4.55
CA TRP A 73 14.62 1.41 5.17
C TRP A 73 14.68 2.23 6.47
N GLN A 74 15.88 2.59 6.96
CA GLN A 74 16.06 3.24 8.27
C GLN A 74 15.27 4.54 8.44
N ASP A 75 15.02 5.27 7.33
CA ASP A 75 14.28 6.54 7.34
C ASP A 75 12.76 6.33 7.37
N PHE A 76 12.29 5.12 7.08
CA PHE A 76 10.89 4.74 7.02
C PHE A 76 10.53 3.88 8.23
N GLY A 77 9.30 4.00 8.73
CA GLY A 77 8.91 3.23 9.91
C GLY A 77 7.44 3.34 10.27
N ASN A 78 7.17 3.02 11.54
CA ASN A 78 5.85 3.13 12.12
C ASN A 78 5.59 4.58 12.50
N GLU A 79 4.82 5.30 11.70
CA GLU A 79 4.55 6.71 11.96
C GLU A 79 3.16 7.16 11.52
N ILE A 80 2.67 8.19 12.19
CA ILE A 80 1.52 8.99 11.78
C ILE A 80 2.07 10.39 11.53
N VAL A 81 1.90 10.91 10.32
CA VAL A 81 2.52 12.18 9.90
C VAL A 81 1.45 13.16 9.43
N ALA A 82 1.47 14.37 9.97
CA ALA A 82 0.75 15.51 9.43
C ALA A 82 1.68 16.39 8.58
N PHE A 83 1.12 16.98 7.53
CA PHE A 83 1.83 17.86 6.60
C PHE A 83 1.32 19.29 6.68
N LYS A 84 2.13 20.25 6.24
CA LYS A 84 1.74 21.66 6.21
C LYS A 84 0.76 21.97 5.09
N HIS A 85 0.87 21.26 3.98
CA HIS A 85 0.14 21.52 2.74
C HIS A 85 -0.46 20.24 2.20
N TYR A 86 -1.71 20.32 1.76
CA TYR A 86 -2.42 19.26 1.06
C TYR A 86 -3.05 19.84 -0.20
N PHE A 87 -2.88 19.18 -1.31
CA PHE A 87 -3.66 19.39 -2.52
C PHE A 87 -4.65 18.24 -2.66
N VAL A 88 -5.92 18.57 -2.83
CA VAL A 88 -7.01 17.60 -2.96
C VAL A 88 -7.72 17.84 -4.28
N GLN A 89 -7.84 16.80 -5.07
CA GLN A 89 -8.64 16.79 -6.29
C GLN A 89 -9.59 15.61 -6.28
N THR A 90 -10.86 15.90 -6.49
CA THR A 90 -11.95 14.94 -6.65
C THR A 90 -12.59 15.13 -8.02
N PRO A 91 -13.53 14.30 -8.46
CA PRO A 91 -14.26 14.52 -9.71
C PRO A 91 -15.01 15.86 -9.77
N THR A 92 -15.33 16.47 -8.65
CA THR A 92 -16.18 17.65 -8.56
C THR A 92 -15.48 18.92 -8.10
N GLU A 93 -14.34 18.80 -7.40
CA GLU A 93 -13.65 19.95 -6.84
C GLU A 93 -12.13 19.76 -6.77
N SER A 94 -11.41 20.88 -6.70
CA SER A 94 -9.97 20.92 -6.55
C SER A 94 -9.56 22.11 -5.69
N TYR A 95 -8.76 21.86 -4.66
CA TYR A 95 -8.36 22.87 -3.68
C TYR A 95 -7.08 22.47 -2.94
N ALA A 96 -6.45 23.44 -2.30
CA ALA A 96 -5.41 23.18 -1.32
C ALA A 96 -5.89 23.49 0.11
N LEU A 97 -5.35 22.74 1.08
CA LEU A 97 -5.43 23.03 2.51
C LEU A 97 -4.02 23.33 3.00
N SER A 98 -3.82 24.48 3.63
CA SER A 98 -2.50 24.90 4.03
C SER A 98 -2.51 25.65 5.36
N CYS A 99 -1.57 25.37 6.25
CA CYS A 99 -1.36 26.10 7.50
C CYS A 99 -0.29 27.20 7.40
N GLU A 100 0.40 27.29 6.25
CA GLU A 100 1.37 28.33 5.92
C GLU A 100 1.11 28.86 4.49
N SER A 101 1.91 29.80 3.99
CA SER A 101 1.83 30.26 2.60
C SER A 101 2.30 29.17 1.64
N LEU A 102 1.58 28.94 0.56
CA LEU A 102 2.02 28.04 -0.50
C LEU A 102 3.19 28.66 -1.27
N PRO A 103 4.15 27.85 -1.73
CA PRO A 103 5.13 28.30 -2.71
C PRO A 103 4.45 28.59 -4.06
N GLU A 104 5.18 29.20 -4.98
CA GLU A 104 4.75 29.32 -6.38
C GLU A 104 4.63 27.91 -6.99
N ILE A 105 3.44 27.57 -7.50
CA ILE A 105 3.19 26.30 -8.17
C ILE A 105 3.12 26.58 -9.67
N ARG A 106 4.10 26.09 -10.40
CA ARG A 106 4.13 26.17 -11.87
C ARG A 106 3.37 24.99 -12.42
N ASP A 107 2.18 25.26 -12.95
CA ASP A 107 1.30 24.23 -13.52
C ASP A 107 1.81 23.80 -14.91
N GLU A 108 2.90 23.07 -14.91
CA GLU A 108 3.57 22.58 -16.11
C GLU A 108 3.57 21.06 -16.14
N LYS A 109 3.41 20.50 -17.34
CA LYS A 109 3.53 19.05 -17.53
C LYS A 109 4.96 18.59 -17.26
N GLY A 110 5.10 17.59 -16.42
CA GLY A 110 6.39 16.96 -16.13
C GLY A 110 7.10 16.44 -17.38
N SER A 111 8.41 16.25 -17.31
CA SER A 111 9.19 15.68 -18.41
C SER A 111 8.77 14.25 -18.71
N LYS A 112 8.86 13.84 -19.99
CA LYS A 112 8.61 12.45 -20.37
C LYS A 112 9.64 11.51 -19.75
N LEU A 113 9.21 10.30 -19.38
CA LEU A 113 10.11 9.20 -19.02
C LEU A 113 10.98 8.83 -20.24
N SER A 114 12.28 9.01 -20.10
CA SER A 114 13.26 8.48 -21.03
C SER A 114 14.49 8.00 -20.25
N HIS A 115 14.33 6.91 -19.50
CA HIS A 115 15.46 6.33 -18.76
C HIS A 115 15.76 4.95 -19.28
N SER A 116 17.04 4.70 -19.54
CA SER A 116 17.59 3.36 -19.61
C SER A 116 17.99 2.93 -18.20
N TYR A 117 17.64 1.72 -17.83
CA TYR A 117 18.08 1.11 -16.59
C TYR A 117 18.62 -0.30 -16.87
N THR A 118 19.55 -0.70 -16.04
CA THR A 118 20.17 -2.03 -16.10
C THR A 118 19.73 -2.80 -14.87
N GLU A 119 19.25 -4.01 -15.06
CA GLU A 119 19.02 -4.95 -13.97
C GLU A 119 20.37 -5.43 -13.45
N GLU A 120 20.64 -5.22 -12.16
CA GLU A 120 21.79 -5.85 -11.53
C GLU A 120 21.58 -7.37 -11.47
N ALA A 121 22.67 -8.13 -11.62
CA ALA A 121 22.61 -9.60 -11.56
C ALA A 121 21.94 -10.01 -10.24
N SER A 122 20.71 -10.49 -10.34
CA SER A 122 19.96 -10.94 -9.18
C SER A 122 20.53 -12.28 -8.70
N ASP A 123 20.70 -12.44 -7.39
CA ASP A 123 21.13 -13.73 -6.82
C ASP A 123 19.99 -14.75 -6.90
N TYR A 124 19.85 -15.36 -8.08
CA TYR A 124 18.86 -16.42 -8.30
C TYR A 124 19.14 -17.65 -7.42
N GLN A 125 20.40 -17.87 -7.02
CA GLN A 125 20.78 -18.98 -6.13
C GLN A 125 20.24 -18.76 -4.72
N GLU A 126 20.25 -17.50 -4.23
CA GLU A 126 19.61 -17.18 -2.95
C GLU A 126 18.11 -17.46 -2.96
N TRP A 127 17.44 -17.06 -4.03
CA TRP A 127 16.02 -17.35 -4.21
C TRP A 127 15.74 -18.86 -4.26
N GLN A 128 16.53 -19.63 -4.99
CA GLN A 128 16.41 -21.09 -5.03
C GLN A 128 16.59 -21.72 -3.65
N SER A 129 17.61 -21.27 -2.90
CA SER A 129 17.86 -21.74 -1.54
C SER A 129 16.68 -21.43 -0.59
N LEU A 130 16.15 -20.21 -0.65
CA LEU A 130 14.99 -19.81 0.12
C LEU A 130 13.76 -20.66 -0.23
N TYR A 131 13.50 -20.87 -1.51
CA TYR A 131 12.40 -21.68 -2.01
C TYR A 131 12.48 -23.14 -1.57
N GLN A 132 13.69 -23.73 -1.61
CA GLN A 132 13.94 -25.08 -1.13
C GLN A 132 13.63 -25.22 0.37
N LYS A 133 14.15 -24.31 1.20
CA LYS A 133 13.88 -24.29 2.65
C LYS A 133 12.40 -24.12 2.95
N LEU A 134 11.70 -23.30 2.16
CA LEU A 134 10.26 -23.09 2.28
C LEU A 134 9.50 -24.39 2.00
N GLN A 135 9.85 -25.09 0.91
CA GLN A 135 9.21 -26.37 0.57
C GLN A 135 9.45 -27.44 1.64
N GLU A 136 10.67 -27.55 2.17
CA GLU A 136 10.99 -28.45 3.27
C GLU A 136 10.19 -28.11 4.55
N ASN A 137 10.01 -26.83 4.86
CA ASN A 137 9.22 -26.37 6.01
C ASN A 137 7.77 -26.84 5.91
N ILE A 138 7.16 -26.66 4.71
CA ILE A 138 5.79 -27.11 4.43
C ILE A 138 5.71 -28.65 4.46
N ALA A 139 6.64 -29.35 3.82
CA ALA A 139 6.65 -30.82 3.78
C ALA A 139 6.76 -31.45 5.18
N ARG A 140 7.44 -30.78 6.11
CA ARG A 140 7.53 -31.19 7.53
C ARG A 140 6.29 -30.80 8.34
N GLY A 141 5.25 -30.23 7.73
CA GLY A 141 4.02 -29.80 8.38
C GLY A 141 4.16 -28.63 9.36
N LYS A 142 5.27 -27.90 9.33
CA LYS A 142 5.48 -26.74 10.21
C LYS A 142 4.61 -25.54 9.81
N THR A 143 4.40 -25.37 8.51
CA THR A 143 3.52 -24.37 7.94
C THR A 143 2.68 -24.96 6.81
N ILE A 144 1.52 -24.35 6.52
CA ILE A 144 0.65 -24.70 5.40
C ILE A 144 0.98 -23.82 4.19
N LYS A 145 1.34 -22.58 4.47
CA LYS A 145 1.65 -21.54 3.47
C LYS A 145 2.72 -20.60 4.01
N ILE A 146 3.68 -20.22 3.17
CA ILE A 146 4.63 -19.13 3.40
C ILE A 146 4.67 -18.27 2.14
N VAL A 147 4.67 -16.95 2.29
CA VAL A 147 4.77 -16.00 1.19
C VAL A 147 6.13 -15.31 1.28
N ALA A 148 7.10 -15.86 0.57
CA ALA A 148 8.43 -15.28 0.47
C ALA A 148 8.46 -14.14 -0.57
N SER A 149 9.34 -13.18 -0.36
CA SER A 149 9.58 -12.08 -1.28
C SER A 149 10.99 -12.12 -1.85
N ARG A 150 11.20 -11.40 -2.95
CA ARG A 150 12.48 -11.23 -3.62
C ARG A 150 12.67 -9.77 -3.98
N GLN A 151 13.87 -9.27 -3.80
CA GLN A 151 14.29 -7.95 -4.21
C GLN A 151 15.04 -8.05 -5.55
N ILE A 152 14.75 -7.12 -6.46
CA ILE A 152 15.49 -6.96 -7.72
C ILE A 152 15.94 -5.51 -7.77
N LYS A 153 17.23 -5.28 -8.02
CA LYS A 153 17.83 -3.96 -8.09
C LYS A 153 18.04 -3.55 -9.55
N PHE A 154 17.65 -2.32 -9.84
CA PHE A 154 17.88 -1.66 -11.12
C PHE A 154 18.69 -0.40 -10.90
N THR A 155 19.65 -0.13 -11.76
CA THR A 155 20.44 1.10 -11.76
C THR A 155 20.22 1.91 -13.01
N SER A 156 20.31 3.22 -12.90
CA SER A 156 20.25 4.18 -14.01
C SER A 156 21.35 5.22 -13.85
N GLU A 157 21.96 5.64 -14.95
CA GLU A 157 22.92 6.75 -14.96
C GLU A 157 22.24 8.11 -14.79
N GLN A 158 20.92 8.18 -14.97
CA GLN A 158 20.15 9.41 -14.88
C GLN A 158 19.34 9.45 -13.60
N THR A 159 19.22 10.63 -12.99
CA THR A 159 18.34 10.83 -11.83
C THR A 159 16.90 10.49 -12.17
N PHE A 160 16.30 9.65 -11.37
CA PHE A 160 14.94 9.19 -11.56
C PHE A 160 13.93 10.29 -11.21
N LYS A 161 13.03 10.59 -12.14
CA LYS A 161 11.93 11.54 -11.91
C LYS A 161 10.68 10.76 -11.52
N ILE A 162 10.10 11.10 -10.39
CA ILE A 162 8.97 10.39 -9.80
C ILE A 162 7.65 10.70 -10.51
N GLU A 163 7.46 11.95 -10.94
CA GLU A 163 6.20 12.44 -11.53
C GLU A 163 5.76 11.62 -12.76
N PRO A 164 6.63 11.39 -13.78
CA PRO A 164 6.23 10.58 -14.93
C PRO A 164 5.95 9.11 -14.58
N VAL A 165 6.53 8.59 -13.49
CA VAL A 165 6.22 7.25 -13.01
C VAL A 165 4.82 7.21 -12.44
N LEU A 166 4.45 8.19 -11.59
CA LEU A 166 3.12 8.31 -11.01
C LEU A 166 2.05 8.47 -12.09
N GLU A 167 2.26 9.32 -13.10
CA GLU A 167 1.35 9.44 -14.24
C GLU A 167 1.10 8.09 -14.91
N ARG A 168 2.18 7.36 -15.22
CA ARG A 168 2.06 6.03 -15.83
C ARG A 168 1.40 5.00 -14.93
N LEU A 169 1.61 5.07 -13.63
CA LEU A 169 0.95 4.15 -12.69
C LEU A 169 -0.56 4.42 -12.67
N ILE A 170 -0.99 5.69 -12.64
CA ILE A 170 -2.40 6.08 -12.71
C ILE A 170 -3.04 5.57 -14.01
N GLU A 171 -2.43 5.85 -15.16
CA GLU A 171 -2.95 5.46 -16.47
C GLU A 171 -3.08 3.94 -16.63
N ASN A 172 -2.14 3.19 -16.08
CA ASN A 172 -2.04 1.75 -16.32
C ASN A 172 -2.71 0.87 -15.24
N ASN A 173 -3.17 1.44 -14.12
CA ASN A 173 -3.72 0.69 -13.00
C ASN A 173 -5.07 1.26 -12.52
N PRO A 174 -6.13 1.20 -13.34
CA PRO A 174 -7.42 1.83 -13.05
C PRO A 174 -8.19 1.20 -11.87
N ALA A 175 -7.68 0.11 -11.28
CA ALA A 175 -8.29 -0.59 -10.15
C ALA A 175 -7.36 -0.68 -8.94
N ALA A 176 -6.32 0.17 -8.87
CA ALA A 176 -5.35 0.18 -7.80
C ALA A 176 -5.30 1.54 -7.09
N PHE A 177 -4.82 1.52 -5.86
CA PHE A 177 -4.36 2.72 -5.16
C PHE A 177 -2.94 3.02 -5.61
N ILE A 178 -2.68 4.23 -6.09
CA ILE A 178 -1.34 4.67 -6.42
C ILE A 178 -0.83 5.50 -5.24
N PHE A 179 0.35 5.17 -4.77
CA PHE A 179 0.96 5.86 -3.64
C PHE A 179 2.43 6.16 -3.91
N ALA A 180 2.93 7.23 -3.30
CA ALA A 180 4.35 7.49 -3.15
C ALA A 180 4.61 8.19 -1.82
N TYR A 181 5.64 7.75 -1.11
CA TYR A 181 6.13 8.39 0.09
C TYR A 181 7.60 8.74 -0.08
N HIS A 182 7.87 10.04 -0.10
CA HIS A 182 9.21 10.58 -0.26
C HIS A 182 9.74 11.10 1.07
N LYS A 183 10.92 10.62 1.47
CA LYS A 183 11.57 11.00 2.71
C LYS A 183 13.07 10.74 2.62
N ALA A 184 13.89 11.69 3.12
CA ALA A 184 15.34 11.59 3.17
C ALA A 184 15.99 11.23 1.82
N GLY A 185 15.52 11.85 0.72
CA GLY A 185 16.02 11.61 -0.62
C GLY A 185 15.53 10.31 -1.28
N LYS A 186 14.82 9.45 -0.56
CA LYS A 186 14.29 8.17 -1.06
C LYS A 186 12.80 8.27 -1.33
N THR A 187 12.30 7.54 -2.32
CA THR A 187 10.86 7.47 -2.62
C THR A 187 10.39 6.03 -2.69
N PHE A 188 9.51 5.64 -1.78
CA PHE A 188 8.80 4.37 -1.86
C PHE A 188 7.46 4.58 -2.55
N LEU A 189 7.20 3.92 -3.69
CA LEU A 189 5.99 4.11 -4.47
C LEU A 189 5.46 2.79 -5.05
N GLY A 190 4.19 2.78 -5.42
CA GLY A 190 3.57 1.59 -6.00
C GLY A 190 2.13 1.78 -6.44
N ALA A 191 1.57 0.67 -6.95
CA ALA A 191 0.18 0.54 -7.40
C ALA A 191 -0.48 -0.69 -6.77
N SER A 192 -1.01 -0.53 -5.57
CA SER A 192 -1.59 -1.65 -4.82
C SER A 192 -3.09 -1.80 -5.05
N PRO A 193 -3.56 -3.01 -5.38
CA PRO A 193 -4.99 -3.31 -5.47
C PRO A 193 -5.60 -3.78 -4.14
N GLU A 194 -4.77 -3.98 -3.09
CA GLU A 194 -5.17 -4.68 -1.88
C GLU A 194 -5.46 -3.70 -0.73
N ILE A 195 -6.73 -3.57 -0.37
CA ILE A 195 -7.16 -2.88 0.85
C ILE A 195 -6.96 -3.84 2.02
N LEU A 196 -6.12 -3.44 2.99
CA LEU A 196 -6.02 -4.14 4.26
C LEU A 196 -7.26 -3.87 5.11
N VAL A 197 -7.58 -2.60 5.27
CA VAL A 197 -8.76 -2.14 6.01
C VAL A 197 -9.17 -0.75 5.57
N GLN A 198 -10.47 -0.54 5.51
CA GLN A 198 -11.11 0.76 5.30
C GLN A 198 -12.11 1.00 6.41
N LYS A 199 -12.23 2.24 6.87
CA LYS A 199 -13.22 2.68 7.85
C LYS A 199 -13.99 3.87 7.28
N GLU A 200 -15.31 3.80 7.38
CA GLU A 200 -16.23 4.91 7.08
C GLU A 200 -17.28 4.95 8.21
N GLY A 201 -17.18 5.93 9.10
CA GLY A 201 -17.94 5.98 10.34
C GLY A 201 -17.69 4.73 11.20
N ASN A 202 -18.72 3.95 11.43
CA ASN A 202 -18.62 2.70 12.18
C ASN A 202 -18.43 1.45 11.29
N HIS A 203 -18.41 1.62 9.98
CA HIS A 203 -18.27 0.52 9.04
C HIS A 203 -16.79 0.21 8.81
N ILE A 204 -16.42 -1.01 9.06
CA ILE A 204 -15.09 -1.56 8.81
C ILE A 204 -15.19 -2.54 7.66
N LEU A 205 -14.28 -2.41 6.72
CA LEU A 205 -14.23 -3.21 5.51
C LEU A 205 -12.80 -3.72 5.29
N SER A 206 -12.66 -4.98 4.89
CA SER A 206 -11.40 -5.59 4.48
C SER A 206 -11.62 -6.46 3.25
N TYR A 207 -10.59 -6.65 2.43
CA TYR A 207 -10.65 -7.56 1.29
C TYR A 207 -9.73 -8.76 1.49
N ALA A 208 -10.27 -9.95 1.26
CA ALA A 208 -9.44 -11.10 0.96
C ALA A 208 -9.11 -11.05 -0.54
N LEU A 209 -7.82 -10.98 -0.86
CA LEU A 209 -7.30 -11.01 -2.21
C LEU A 209 -6.26 -12.12 -2.31
N ALA A 210 -6.60 -13.22 -2.99
CA ALA A 210 -5.70 -14.36 -3.18
C ALA A 210 -6.18 -15.22 -4.35
N GLY A 211 -5.29 -16.04 -4.91
CA GLY A 211 -5.55 -16.75 -6.15
C GLY A 211 -5.31 -15.84 -7.36
N THR A 212 -4.50 -16.30 -8.31
CA THR A 212 -4.07 -15.47 -9.46
C THR A 212 -4.13 -16.26 -10.75
N PHE A 213 -4.62 -15.61 -11.81
CA PHE A 213 -4.61 -16.19 -13.14
C PHE A 213 -4.21 -15.13 -14.19
N PRO A 214 -3.36 -15.47 -15.18
CA PRO A 214 -2.95 -14.54 -16.23
C PRO A 214 -4.12 -14.13 -17.14
N ARG A 215 -4.24 -12.83 -17.43
CA ARG A 215 -5.25 -12.34 -18.39
C ARG A 215 -4.94 -12.72 -19.84
N SER A 216 -3.70 -13.04 -20.15
CA SER A 216 -3.29 -13.50 -21.49
C SER A 216 -3.86 -14.85 -21.88
N LEU A 217 -4.35 -15.63 -20.91
CA LEU A 217 -4.97 -16.93 -21.18
C LEU A 217 -6.48 -16.79 -21.38
N ALA A 218 -7.00 -17.44 -22.42
CA ALA A 218 -8.43 -17.41 -22.76
C ALA A 218 -9.29 -17.87 -21.57
N GLN A 219 -10.40 -17.15 -21.33
CA GLN A 219 -11.37 -17.44 -20.25
C GLN A 219 -10.73 -17.48 -18.86
N GLY A 220 -9.66 -16.68 -18.62
CA GLY A 220 -8.90 -16.70 -17.38
C GLY A 220 -9.74 -16.40 -16.14
N ASP A 221 -10.69 -15.50 -16.22
CA ASP A 221 -11.66 -15.15 -15.18
C ASP A 221 -12.55 -16.33 -14.79
N THR A 222 -13.20 -16.95 -15.77
CA THR A 222 -14.09 -18.10 -15.56
C THR A 222 -13.33 -19.33 -15.06
N ARG A 223 -12.09 -19.53 -15.53
CA ARG A 223 -11.22 -20.61 -15.08
C ARG A 223 -10.78 -20.41 -13.65
N LEU A 224 -10.41 -19.18 -13.26
CA LEU A 224 -10.00 -18.85 -11.90
C LEU A 224 -11.13 -19.13 -10.88
N LEU A 225 -12.38 -18.77 -11.21
CA LEU A 225 -13.55 -19.04 -10.37
C LEU A 225 -13.87 -20.53 -10.18
N LYS A 226 -13.28 -21.39 -11.00
CA LYS A 226 -13.49 -22.85 -10.96
C LYS A 226 -12.23 -23.63 -10.58
N ASP A 227 -11.09 -22.96 -10.41
CA ASP A 227 -9.82 -23.60 -10.08
C ASP A 227 -9.76 -24.02 -8.60
N PRO A 228 -9.74 -25.32 -8.28
CA PRO A 228 -9.80 -25.77 -6.89
C PRO A 228 -8.63 -25.31 -6.04
N LYS A 229 -7.41 -25.21 -6.61
CA LYS A 229 -6.22 -24.77 -5.91
C LYS A 229 -6.35 -23.32 -5.51
N ASN A 230 -6.68 -22.44 -6.46
CA ASN A 230 -6.82 -21.00 -6.22
C ASN A 230 -7.99 -20.71 -5.28
N LEU A 231 -9.12 -21.42 -5.41
CA LEU A 231 -10.25 -21.30 -4.49
C LEU A 231 -9.87 -21.72 -3.06
N HIS A 232 -9.14 -22.84 -2.90
CA HIS A 232 -8.68 -23.26 -1.59
C HIS A 232 -7.73 -22.25 -0.96
N GLU A 233 -6.76 -21.73 -1.73
CA GLU A 233 -5.86 -20.69 -1.26
C GLU A 233 -6.63 -19.44 -0.82
N HIS A 234 -7.61 -19.02 -1.61
CA HIS A 234 -8.44 -17.87 -1.31
C HIS A 234 -9.28 -18.06 -0.03
N GLN A 235 -9.89 -19.24 0.13
CA GLN A 235 -10.66 -19.58 1.33
C GLN A 235 -9.84 -19.51 2.62
N ILE A 236 -8.57 -19.90 2.59
CA ILE A 236 -7.66 -19.76 3.74
C ILE A 236 -7.54 -18.28 4.15
N VAL A 237 -7.39 -17.37 3.18
CA VAL A 237 -7.30 -15.94 3.44
C VAL A 237 -8.62 -15.38 3.98
N VAL A 238 -9.74 -15.69 3.33
CA VAL A 238 -11.09 -15.28 3.78
C VAL A 238 -11.35 -15.70 5.21
N GLN A 239 -11.14 -17.01 5.51
CA GLN A 239 -11.41 -17.54 6.83
C GLN A 239 -10.54 -16.90 7.91
N LYS A 240 -9.28 -16.60 7.60
CA LYS A 240 -8.37 -15.97 8.57
C LYS A 240 -8.77 -14.52 8.84
N ILE A 241 -9.08 -13.74 7.81
CA ILE A 241 -9.55 -12.35 7.98
C ILE A 241 -10.86 -12.36 8.79
N LYS A 242 -11.83 -13.23 8.43
CA LYS A 242 -13.07 -13.40 9.18
C LYS A 242 -12.81 -13.64 10.66
N ASN A 243 -11.96 -14.63 10.99
CA ASN A 243 -11.66 -14.98 12.37
C ASN A 243 -11.04 -13.80 13.13
N LYS A 244 -10.09 -13.10 12.53
CA LYS A 244 -9.50 -11.90 13.11
C LYS A 244 -10.52 -10.78 13.31
N MET A 245 -11.43 -10.57 12.36
CA MET A 245 -12.48 -9.58 12.53
C MET A 245 -13.46 -9.95 13.66
N LEU A 246 -13.75 -11.24 13.85
CA LEU A 246 -14.58 -11.74 14.95
C LEU A 246 -13.92 -11.60 16.33
N GLU A 247 -12.60 -11.42 16.41
CA GLU A 247 -11.92 -11.12 17.69
C GLU A 247 -12.22 -9.69 18.19
N LYS A 248 -12.63 -8.78 17.29
CA LYS A 248 -12.95 -7.36 17.61
C LYS A 248 -14.43 -6.99 17.38
N SER A 249 -15.22 -7.89 16.81
CA SER A 249 -16.62 -7.62 16.47
C SER A 249 -17.49 -8.87 16.71
N SER A 250 -18.77 -8.65 16.97
CA SER A 250 -19.71 -9.75 17.21
C SER A 250 -20.19 -10.46 15.94
N GLN A 251 -20.10 -9.78 14.78
CA GLN A 251 -20.61 -10.28 13.52
C GLN A 251 -19.76 -9.79 12.36
N VAL A 252 -19.52 -10.68 11.39
CA VAL A 252 -18.81 -10.36 10.13
C VAL A 252 -19.67 -10.81 8.96
N GLN A 253 -19.96 -9.89 8.07
CA GLN A 253 -20.61 -10.18 6.78
C GLN A 253 -19.54 -10.55 5.77
N ILE A 254 -19.79 -11.59 4.97
CA ILE A 254 -18.90 -12.05 3.90
C ILE A 254 -19.67 -11.94 2.59
N GLY A 255 -19.15 -11.16 1.67
CA GLY A 255 -19.69 -11.03 0.33
C GLY A 255 -19.38 -12.24 -0.56
N GLU A 256 -19.91 -12.23 -1.76
CA GLU A 256 -19.60 -13.25 -2.76
C GLU A 256 -18.16 -13.11 -3.25
N THR A 257 -17.53 -14.26 -3.54
CA THR A 257 -16.23 -14.28 -4.18
C THR A 257 -16.36 -13.93 -5.65
N GLY A 258 -15.74 -12.84 -6.05
CA GLY A 258 -15.73 -12.36 -7.44
C GLY A 258 -14.32 -12.25 -8.01
N ILE A 259 -14.26 -11.77 -9.24
CA ILE A 259 -13.01 -11.50 -9.95
C ILE A 259 -12.64 -10.03 -9.83
N MET A 260 -11.41 -9.78 -9.45
CA MET A 260 -10.75 -8.47 -9.59
C MET A 260 -9.83 -8.52 -10.81
N ALA A 261 -10.16 -7.76 -11.84
CA ALA A 261 -9.35 -7.64 -13.04
C ALA A 261 -8.30 -6.54 -12.87
N LEU A 262 -7.04 -6.91 -12.97
CA LEU A 262 -5.91 -5.99 -13.01
C LEU A 262 -5.30 -5.96 -14.41
N LYS A 263 -4.27 -5.16 -14.66
CA LYS A 263 -3.67 -4.99 -16.00
C LYS A 263 -3.32 -6.33 -16.65
N ASN A 264 -2.63 -7.21 -15.94
CA ASN A 264 -2.06 -8.45 -16.50
C ASN A 264 -2.62 -9.73 -15.89
N VAL A 265 -3.36 -9.63 -14.78
CA VAL A 265 -3.84 -10.79 -14.02
C VAL A 265 -5.26 -10.59 -13.51
N TYR A 266 -5.92 -11.71 -13.25
CA TYR A 266 -7.14 -11.79 -12.45
C TYR A 266 -6.80 -12.28 -11.05
N HIS A 267 -7.48 -11.74 -10.03
CA HIS A 267 -7.47 -12.25 -8.67
C HIS A 267 -8.87 -12.61 -8.20
N LEU A 268 -8.98 -13.58 -7.31
CA LEU A 268 -10.19 -13.77 -6.52
C LEU A 268 -10.24 -12.71 -5.43
N ARG A 269 -11.41 -12.09 -5.25
CA ARG A 269 -11.66 -11.07 -4.24
C ARG A 269 -12.95 -11.35 -3.49
N THR A 270 -12.90 -11.30 -2.17
CA THR A 270 -14.07 -11.37 -1.29
C THR A 270 -14.05 -10.18 -0.33
N LEU A 271 -15.17 -9.48 -0.26
CA LEU A 271 -15.38 -8.41 0.71
C LEU A 271 -15.77 -9.00 2.06
N LEU A 272 -15.15 -8.54 3.14
CA LEU A 272 -15.55 -8.79 4.51
C LEU A 272 -15.86 -7.45 5.18
N SER A 273 -16.97 -7.36 5.90
CA SER A 273 -17.35 -6.14 6.58
C SER A 273 -17.96 -6.40 7.96
N THR A 274 -17.83 -5.41 8.82
CA THR A 274 -18.43 -5.40 10.16
C THR A 274 -18.73 -3.98 10.60
N ILE A 275 -19.48 -3.85 11.70
CA ILE A 275 -19.69 -2.58 12.40
C ILE A 275 -18.87 -2.61 13.68
N ASP A 276 -18.10 -1.56 13.91
CA ASP A 276 -17.31 -1.38 15.14
C ASP A 276 -17.26 0.10 15.54
N THR A 277 -17.62 0.37 16.79
CA THR A 277 -17.63 1.72 17.38
C THR A 277 -16.47 1.97 18.34
N SER A 278 -15.64 0.95 18.58
CA SER A 278 -14.69 0.93 19.69
C SER A 278 -13.24 1.05 19.24
N ASN A 279 -12.93 0.52 18.05
CA ASN A 279 -11.55 0.48 17.56
C ASN A 279 -11.33 1.50 16.45
N SER A 280 -10.13 2.07 16.43
CA SER A 280 -9.68 2.96 15.36
C SER A 280 -9.32 2.19 14.09
N LEU A 281 -9.13 2.90 12.98
CA LEU A 281 -8.61 2.34 11.74
C LEU A 281 -7.20 1.74 11.94
N ILE A 282 -6.38 2.38 12.76
CA ILE A 282 -5.02 1.92 13.10
C ILE A 282 -5.06 0.64 13.93
N ASP A 283 -5.97 0.54 14.91
CA ASP A 283 -6.16 -0.69 15.68
C ASP A 283 -6.55 -1.87 14.80
N TRP A 284 -7.40 -1.63 13.80
CA TRP A 284 -7.77 -2.63 12.82
C TRP A 284 -6.61 -3.02 11.92
N ALA A 285 -5.81 -2.05 11.47
CA ALA A 285 -4.63 -2.34 10.64
C ALA A 285 -3.61 -3.20 11.38
N LYS A 286 -3.25 -2.82 12.61
CA LYS A 286 -2.34 -3.60 13.48
C LYS A 286 -2.87 -5.01 13.74
N HIS A 287 -4.19 -5.13 13.90
CA HIS A 287 -4.82 -6.42 14.19
C HIS A 287 -4.85 -7.35 12.97
N LEU A 288 -5.14 -6.83 11.78
CA LEU A 288 -5.23 -7.63 10.55
C LEU A 288 -3.86 -7.94 9.93
N HIS A 289 -2.88 -7.06 10.11
CA HIS A 289 -1.54 -7.23 9.54
C HIS A 289 -0.71 -8.28 10.31
N PRO A 290 0.13 -9.08 9.59
CA PRO A 290 0.00 -9.39 8.18
C PRO A 290 -1.07 -10.46 7.91
N THR A 291 -1.74 -10.34 6.77
CA THR A 291 -2.67 -11.38 6.32
C THR A 291 -1.90 -12.63 5.84
N PRO A 292 -2.54 -13.80 5.72
CA PRO A 292 -1.89 -14.98 5.14
C PRO A 292 -1.52 -14.81 3.66
N ALA A 293 -2.08 -13.79 2.98
CA ALA A 293 -1.70 -13.44 1.61
C ALA A 293 -0.27 -12.88 1.53
N LEU A 294 0.28 -12.38 2.65
CA LEU A 294 1.57 -11.69 2.74
C LEU A 294 2.61 -12.40 3.59
N GLY A 295 2.19 -13.07 4.68
CA GLY A 295 3.07 -13.77 5.60
C GLY A 295 2.99 -15.28 5.43
N GLY A 296 1.82 -15.85 5.69
CA GLY A 296 1.56 -17.29 5.61
C GLY A 296 0.71 -17.82 6.76
N GLN A 297 0.66 -19.15 6.87
CA GLN A 297 -0.22 -19.88 7.81
C GLN A 297 0.48 -21.14 8.35
N PRO A 298 0.50 -21.41 9.66
CA PRO A 298 0.15 -20.49 10.75
C PRO A 298 1.00 -19.23 10.79
N SER A 299 0.38 -18.09 11.14
CA SER A 299 1.02 -16.77 11.02
C SER A 299 2.37 -16.71 11.73
N LYS A 300 2.44 -17.10 13.02
CA LYS A 300 3.67 -17.04 13.80
C LYS A 300 4.80 -17.86 13.17
N ALA A 301 4.54 -19.12 12.83
CA ALA A 301 5.54 -20.00 12.26
C ALA A 301 6.05 -19.51 10.88
N ALA A 302 5.14 -18.95 10.07
CA ALA A 302 5.50 -18.40 8.77
C ALA A 302 6.37 -17.13 8.90
N LEU A 303 6.03 -16.22 9.82
CA LEU A 303 6.79 -15.00 10.07
C LEU A 303 8.16 -15.30 10.70
N ASP A 304 8.24 -16.24 11.63
CA ASP A 304 9.50 -16.70 12.22
C ASP A 304 10.42 -17.29 11.13
N PHE A 305 9.85 -18.06 10.17
CA PHE A 305 10.59 -18.59 9.03
C PHE A 305 11.11 -17.46 8.13
N LEU A 306 10.28 -16.46 7.80
CA LEU A 306 10.67 -15.33 6.97
C LEU A 306 11.79 -14.51 7.61
N ARG A 307 11.69 -14.17 8.90
CA ARG A 307 12.73 -13.42 9.62
C ARG A 307 14.12 -14.08 9.58
N VAL A 308 14.14 -15.42 9.57
CA VAL A 308 15.41 -16.18 9.58
C VAL A 308 15.96 -16.39 8.20
N ASN A 309 15.11 -16.50 7.18
CA ASN A 309 15.51 -17.01 5.87
C ASN A 309 15.46 -15.97 4.74
N GLU A 310 14.60 -14.92 4.83
CA GLU A 310 14.74 -13.77 3.93
C GLU A 310 15.96 -12.94 4.33
N LYS A 311 16.83 -12.63 3.36
CA LYS A 311 18.06 -11.88 3.62
C LYS A 311 17.86 -10.36 3.52
N HIS A 312 16.83 -9.92 2.82
CA HIS A 312 16.45 -8.52 2.72
C HIS A 312 15.35 -8.18 3.72
N GLU A 313 15.34 -6.96 4.20
CA GLU A 313 14.23 -6.44 4.97
C GLU A 313 13.13 -5.92 4.05
N ARG A 314 11.88 -6.15 4.45
CA ARG A 314 10.72 -5.67 3.70
C ARG A 314 10.46 -4.18 3.92
N GLY A 315 10.83 -3.63 5.07
CA GLY A 315 10.49 -2.26 5.44
C GLY A 315 9.00 -1.98 5.30
N LEU A 316 8.61 -1.03 4.44
CA LEU A 316 7.22 -0.75 4.12
C LEU A 316 6.63 -1.69 3.07
N TYR A 317 7.43 -2.52 2.38
CA TYR A 317 6.90 -3.47 1.41
C TYR A 317 6.01 -4.52 2.08
N ALA A 318 4.84 -4.75 1.50
CA ALA A 318 3.80 -5.66 2.00
C ALA A 318 3.23 -5.27 3.39
N ALA A 319 3.44 -4.04 3.82
CA ALA A 319 3.00 -3.49 5.09
C ALA A 319 1.86 -2.47 4.92
N PRO A 320 1.14 -2.11 5.99
CA PRO A 320 0.06 -1.14 5.91
C PRO A 320 0.56 0.29 5.69
N LEU A 321 -0.06 1.01 4.75
CA LEU A 321 0.06 2.46 4.64
C LEU A 321 -1.20 3.08 4.04
N GLY A 322 -1.40 4.37 4.28
CA GLY A 322 -2.51 5.11 3.67
C GLY A 322 -2.83 6.44 4.35
N LEU A 323 -4.01 6.93 4.11
CA LEU A 323 -4.52 8.19 4.66
C LEU A 323 -5.67 7.98 5.62
N ILE A 324 -5.68 8.81 6.66
CA ILE A 324 -6.72 8.91 7.67
C ILE A 324 -7.15 10.38 7.76
N ASP A 325 -8.44 10.64 7.69
CA ASP A 325 -8.99 12.00 7.82
C ASP A 325 -9.23 12.42 9.28
N ALA A 326 -9.70 13.64 9.47
CA ALA A 326 -9.98 14.22 10.78
C ALA A 326 -11.08 13.48 11.57
N GLN A 327 -11.93 12.70 10.91
CA GLN A 327 -12.97 11.88 11.51
C GLN A 327 -12.42 10.50 11.95
N GLY A 328 -11.16 10.19 11.62
CA GLY A 328 -10.56 8.89 11.85
C GLY A 328 -10.98 7.85 10.80
N ASP A 329 -11.61 8.31 9.71
CA ASP A 329 -11.99 7.50 8.57
C ASP A 329 -10.87 7.48 7.54
N GLY A 330 -10.81 6.43 6.73
CA GLY A 330 -9.75 6.33 5.73
C GLY A 330 -9.57 4.93 5.17
N THR A 331 -8.50 4.79 4.40
CA THR A 331 -8.13 3.53 3.76
C THR A 331 -6.66 3.24 3.99
N LEU A 332 -6.37 2.07 4.53
CA LEU A 332 -5.02 1.53 4.66
C LEU A 332 -4.89 0.33 3.73
N ILE A 333 -3.95 0.43 2.81
CA ILE A 333 -3.65 -0.62 1.82
C ILE A 333 -2.45 -1.44 2.27
N VAL A 334 -2.28 -2.58 1.63
CA VAL A 334 -1.03 -3.34 1.67
C VAL A 334 -0.11 -2.81 0.59
N ALA A 335 1.09 -2.33 0.96
CA ALA A 335 2.03 -1.70 0.04
C ALA A 335 2.80 -2.75 -0.79
N ILE A 336 2.11 -3.34 -1.77
CA ILE A 336 2.66 -4.28 -2.75
C ILE A 336 2.71 -3.67 -4.15
N ARG A 337 3.38 -4.36 -5.08
CA ARG A 337 3.60 -3.87 -6.46
C ARG A 337 4.28 -2.52 -6.43
N SER A 338 5.37 -2.49 -5.71
CA SER A 338 6.06 -1.27 -5.30
C SER A 338 7.55 -1.36 -5.56
N ALA A 339 8.19 -0.21 -5.58
CA ALA A 339 9.62 -0.06 -5.67
C ALA A 339 10.09 1.06 -4.73
N LEU A 340 11.31 0.97 -4.26
CA LEU A 340 12.01 2.03 -3.56
C LEU A 340 13.07 2.61 -4.50
N PHE A 341 13.10 3.93 -4.59
CA PHE A 341 14.06 4.72 -5.35
C PHE A 341 14.93 5.49 -4.36
N ASP A 342 16.23 5.42 -4.54
CA ASP A 342 17.26 6.09 -3.74
C ASP A 342 18.23 6.87 -4.64
#